data_9a65b6d2dd1b2903d1567a9941d5cd35
#
_entry.id   9a65b6d2dd1b2903d1567a9941d5cd35
#
_cell.length_a   1.000
_cell.length_b   1.000
_cell.length_c   1.000
_cell.angle_alpha   90.00
_cell.angle_beta   90.00
_cell.angle_gamma   90.00
#
_symmetry.space_group_name_H-M   'P 1'
#
loop_
_entity.id
_entity.type
_entity.pdbx_description
1 polymer ?
#
loop_
_entity_poly.entity_id
_entity_poly.type
_entity_poly.pdbx_seq_one_letter_code
_entity_poly.pdbx_strand_id
1 'polypeptide(L)'
;ELIIGFGTLALINIPRGIIPLKIFKIYLAKISNIIGDLTVYGLKLIMLLMHGNNISVINNQEFDKNEWYMAMSNHQSWADIFILLVAANYKLPLLKFFMKRELWWIPFVFLANKTLNMPFVNRHSKKEIEQNPSLRNQDYKNTLKSCKRFLRTPSTIFSYAEGTRFTDEKHDQQGSPYNNLLSPKIGGMATALSAMPNINTLVDYTVVYKSKKRDAWSFAKGDMKHVKVLVTKYKIPDNLKNRNYANDKDYRDEFKNWIESIWAEKDKK
;
A
#
# COMPACT_ATOMS: atom_id res chain seq x y z
N GLU A 1 8.65 -16.36 -11.70
CA GLU A 1 8.77 -16.10 -10.24
C GLU A 1 7.41 -15.83 -9.60
N LEU A 2 6.65 -14.82 -10.06
CA LEU A 2 5.34 -14.47 -9.49
C LEU A 2 4.32 -15.63 -9.57
N ILE A 3 4.32 -16.39 -10.66
CA ILE A 3 3.44 -17.57 -10.82
C ILE A 3 3.79 -18.64 -9.79
N ILE A 4 5.07 -18.91 -9.58
CA ILE A 4 5.53 -19.88 -8.58
C ILE A 4 5.16 -19.41 -7.17
N GLY A 5 5.50 -18.17 -6.83
CA GLY A 5 5.17 -17.59 -5.52
C GLY A 5 3.66 -17.58 -5.24
N PHE A 6 2.85 -17.16 -6.19
CA PHE A 6 1.39 -17.15 -6.07
C PHE A 6 0.78 -18.55 -6.06
N GLY A 7 1.37 -19.50 -6.83
CA GLY A 7 0.97 -20.90 -6.79
C GLY A 7 1.22 -21.53 -5.42
N THR A 8 2.40 -21.32 -4.85
CA THR A 8 2.73 -21.79 -3.50
C THR A 8 1.82 -21.18 -2.44
N LEU A 9 1.54 -19.88 -2.53
CA LEU A 9 0.58 -19.21 -1.65
C LEU A 9 -0.83 -19.77 -1.80
N ALA A 10 -1.25 -20.17 -3.00
CA ALA A 10 -2.55 -20.78 -3.25
C ALA A 10 -2.68 -22.12 -2.55
N LEU A 11 -1.63 -22.98 -2.58
CA LEU A 11 -1.62 -24.28 -1.90
C LEU A 11 -1.79 -24.15 -0.38
N ILE A 12 -1.23 -23.11 0.25
CA ILE A 12 -1.39 -22.84 1.68
C ILE A 12 -2.83 -22.46 2.05
N ASN A 13 -3.61 -21.93 1.10
CA ASN A 13 -5.02 -21.60 1.37
C ASN A 13 -5.90 -22.84 1.56
N ILE A 14 -5.54 -23.98 0.99
CA ILE A 14 -6.33 -25.21 1.10
C ILE A 14 -6.48 -25.63 2.56
N PRO A 15 -5.41 -25.94 3.32
CA PRO A 15 -5.52 -26.31 4.72
C PRO A 15 -6.11 -25.21 5.61
N ARG A 16 -5.87 -23.93 5.26
CA ARG A 16 -6.41 -22.78 5.99
C ARG A 16 -7.94 -22.67 5.88
N GLY A 17 -8.52 -23.12 4.78
CA GLY A 17 -9.98 -23.18 4.58
C GLY A 17 -10.63 -24.32 5.37
N ILE A 18 -9.91 -25.43 5.55
CA ILE A 18 -10.43 -26.68 6.16
C ILE A 18 -10.33 -26.63 7.68
N ILE A 19 -9.20 -26.12 8.22
CA ILE A 19 -8.93 -26.17 9.68
C ILE A 19 -9.38 -24.86 10.34
N PRO A 20 -10.41 -24.89 11.23
CA PRO A 20 -10.98 -23.68 11.83
C PRO A 20 -10.13 -23.11 12.98
N LEU A 21 -9.09 -23.81 13.47
CA LEU A 21 -8.29 -23.42 14.64
C LEU A 21 -7.60 -22.07 14.45
N LYS A 22 -7.80 -21.15 15.41
CA LYS A 22 -7.25 -19.79 15.38
C LYS A 22 -5.72 -19.78 15.36
N ILE A 23 -5.08 -20.63 16.17
CA ILE A 23 -3.61 -20.76 16.27
C ILE A 23 -3.03 -21.21 14.93
N PHE A 24 -3.64 -22.21 14.29
CA PHE A 24 -3.23 -22.72 13.00
C PHE A 24 -3.30 -21.62 11.90
N LYS A 25 -4.36 -20.79 11.91
CA LYS A 25 -4.49 -19.67 10.98
C LYS A 25 -3.41 -18.59 11.17
N ILE A 26 -2.95 -18.37 12.41
CA ILE A 26 -1.85 -17.46 12.70
C ILE A 26 -0.53 -18.04 12.16
N TYR A 27 -0.29 -19.33 12.38
CA TYR A 27 0.92 -20.02 11.91
C TYR A 27 1.01 -19.97 10.37
N LEU A 28 -0.08 -20.31 9.68
CA LEU A 28 -0.15 -20.23 8.22
C LEU A 28 0.01 -18.79 7.70
N ALA A 29 -0.46 -17.79 8.44
CA ALA A 29 -0.25 -16.40 8.06
C ALA A 29 1.24 -16.00 8.15
N LYS A 30 1.98 -16.48 9.16
CA LYS A 30 3.43 -16.27 9.27
C LYS A 30 4.17 -16.94 8.11
N ILE A 31 3.86 -18.20 7.81
CA ILE A 31 4.44 -18.93 6.67
C ILE A 31 4.14 -18.20 5.36
N SER A 32 2.91 -17.72 5.17
CA SER A 32 2.53 -16.95 3.97
C SER A 32 3.34 -15.66 3.83
N ASN A 33 3.62 -14.96 4.93
CA ASN A 33 4.45 -13.76 4.88
C ASN A 33 5.91 -14.10 4.50
N ILE A 34 6.47 -15.20 5.02
CA ILE A 34 7.82 -15.66 4.66
C ILE A 34 7.89 -15.99 3.15
N ILE A 35 6.91 -16.70 2.61
CA ILE A 35 6.85 -17.00 1.18
C ILE A 35 6.68 -15.71 0.36
N GLY A 36 5.89 -14.76 0.84
CA GLY A 36 5.76 -13.44 0.25
C GLY A 36 7.11 -12.71 0.19
N ASP A 37 7.85 -12.68 1.30
CA ASP A 37 9.18 -12.06 1.37
C ASP A 37 10.18 -12.74 0.41
N LEU A 38 10.17 -14.08 0.34
CA LEU A 38 11.02 -14.83 -0.60
C LEU A 38 10.65 -14.56 -2.06
N THR A 39 9.36 -14.46 -2.37
CA THR A 39 8.88 -14.10 -3.72
C THR A 39 9.34 -12.70 -4.10
N VAL A 40 9.27 -11.73 -3.18
CA VAL A 40 9.77 -10.37 -3.42
C VAL A 40 11.29 -10.35 -3.54
N TYR A 41 12.00 -11.19 -2.80
CA TYR A 41 13.45 -11.34 -2.96
C TYR A 41 13.83 -11.87 -4.35
N GLY A 42 13.14 -12.91 -4.85
CA GLY A 42 13.30 -13.37 -6.22
C GLY A 42 13.02 -12.28 -7.26
N LEU A 43 11.96 -11.50 -7.05
CA LEU A 43 11.67 -10.33 -7.88
C LEU A 43 12.81 -9.30 -7.86
N LYS A 44 13.42 -9.04 -6.69
CA LYS A 44 14.59 -8.16 -6.56
C LYS A 44 15.75 -8.62 -7.41
N LEU A 45 16.05 -9.93 -7.42
CA LEU A 45 17.11 -10.48 -8.25
C LEU A 45 16.83 -10.30 -9.75
N ILE A 46 15.58 -10.56 -10.17
CA ILE A 46 15.16 -10.33 -11.56
C ILE A 46 15.29 -8.86 -11.93
N MET A 47 14.84 -7.96 -11.08
CA MET A 47 14.95 -6.52 -11.31
C MET A 47 16.42 -6.06 -11.39
N LEU A 48 17.29 -6.62 -10.57
CA LEU A 48 18.74 -6.34 -10.63
C LEU A 48 19.35 -6.80 -11.96
N LEU A 49 18.96 -7.99 -12.46
CA LEU A 49 19.40 -8.51 -13.75
C LEU A 49 18.92 -7.66 -14.93
N MET A 50 17.66 -7.16 -14.86
CA MET A 50 17.04 -6.41 -15.96
C MET A 50 17.45 -4.95 -15.97
N HIS A 51 17.51 -4.30 -14.80
CA HIS A 51 17.71 -2.87 -14.67
C HIS A 51 19.09 -2.49 -14.12
N GLY A 52 19.87 -3.46 -13.61
CA GLY A 52 21.13 -3.18 -12.94
C GLY A 52 20.94 -2.21 -11.78
N ASN A 53 21.81 -1.21 -11.67
CA ASN A 53 21.76 -0.19 -10.63
C ASN A 53 20.87 1.04 -11.00
N ASN A 54 20.04 0.93 -12.04
CA ASN A 54 19.17 2.05 -12.45
C ASN A 54 18.03 2.33 -11.47
N ILE A 55 17.71 1.38 -10.59
CA ILE A 55 16.72 1.56 -9.53
C ILE A 55 17.46 1.60 -8.20
N SER A 56 17.46 2.74 -7.54
CA SER A 56 18.14 2.96 -6.27
C SER A 56 17.15 3.28 -5.15
N VAL A 57 17.39 2.68 -3.97
CA VAL A 57 16.60 2.94 -2.76
C VAL A 57 17.49 3.67 -1.76
N ILE A 58 17.09 4.88 -1.39
CA ILE A 58 17.73 5.69 -0.38
C ILE A 58 16.93 5.55 0.91
N ASN A 59 17.46 4.76 1.83
CA ASN A 59 16.81 4.46 3.10
C ASN A 59 17.84 4.47 4.23
N ASN A 60 17.81 5.52 5.03
CA ASN A 60 18.65 5.68 6.23
C ASN A 60 17.84 5.42 7.51
N GLN A 61 16.67 4.77 7.41
CA GLN A 61 15.77 4.51 8.52
C GLN A 61 15.85 3.06 8.97
N GLU A 62 15.74 2.85 10.27
CA GLU A 62 15.61 1.53 10.87
C GLU A 62 14.16 1.22 11.19
N PHE A 63 13.78 -0.05 10.98
CA PHE A 63 12.43 -0.54 11.21
C PHE A 63 12.46 -1.88 11.94
N ASP A 64 11.49 -2.09 12.84
CA ASP A 64 11.28 -3.38 13.49
C ASP A 64 10.23 -4.19 12.71
N LYS A 65 10.57 -5.42 12.32
CA LYS A 65 9.65 -6.34 11.63
C LYS A 65 8.52 -6.88 12.51
N ASN A 66 8.58 -6.63 13.82
CA ASN A 66 7.55 -7.04 14.75
C ASN A 66 6.51 -5.95 15.02
N GLU A 67 6.64 -4.80 14.36
CA GLU A 67 5.71 -3.69 14.47
C GLU A 67 4.73 -3.62 13.30
N TRP A 68 3.71 -2.78 13.44
CA TRP A 68 2.76 -2.45 12.38
C TRP A 68 3.03 -1.05 11.86
N TYR A 69 3.01 -0.91 10.55
CA TYR A 69 3.26 0.37 9.88
C TYR A 69 2.11 0.74 8.96
N MET A 70 1.89 2.03 8.81
CA MET A 70 1.21 2.59 7.68
C MET A 70 2.26 3.04 6.67
N ALA A 71 2.03 2.79 5.39
CA ALA A 71 2.91 3.27 4.35
C ALA A 71 2.12 3.94 3.23
N MET A 72 2.73 4.94 2.62
CA MET A 72 2.17 5.61 1.46
C MET A 72 3.22 5.89 0.40
N SER A 73 2.77 6.12 -0.83
CA SER A 73 3.61 6.60 -1.92
C SER A 73 2.82 7.45 -2.91
N ASN A 74 3.52 8.26 -3.69
CA ASN A 74 3.03 8.76 -4.97
C ASN A 74 2.90 7.61 -5.98
N HIS A 75 2.20 7.82 -7.08
CA HIS A 75 1.94 6.77 -8.07
C HIS A 75 2.18 7.29 -9.49
N GLN A 76 3.31 6.93 -10.06
CA GLN A 76 3.78 7.43 -11.35
C GLN A 76 3.71 6.37 -12.46
N SER A 77 3.83 5.08 -12.11
CA SER A 77 4.00 3.99 -13.06
C SER A 77 3.31 2.70 -12.59
N TRP A 78 3.05 1.80 -13.52
CA TRP A 78 2.71 0.40 -13.22
C TRP A 78 3.84 -0.32 -12.48
N ALA A 79 5.09 0.09 -12.72
CA ALA A 79 6.26 -0.50 -12.08
C ALA A 79 6.38 -0.18 -10.60
N ASP A 80 5.70 0.86 -10.11
CA ASP A 80 5.80 1.31 -8.71
C ASP A 80 5.52 0.19 -7.72
N ILE A 81 4.54 -0.70 -8.02
CA ILE A 81 4.20 -1.80 -7.13
C ILE A 81 5.39 -2.74 -6.91
N PHE A 82 6.12 -3.08 -7.98
CA PHE A 82 7.27 -3.97 -7.91
C PHE A 82 8.46 -3.27 -7.25
N ILE A 83 8.71 -2.02 -7.62
CA ILE A 83 9.77 -1.19 -7.05
C ILE A 83 9.58 -1.02 -5.54
N LEU A 84 8.37 -0.73 -5.08
CA LEU A 84 8.05 -0.53 -3.68
C LEU A 84 8.08 -1.83 -2.87
N LEU A 85 7.61 -2.95 -3.44
CA LEU A 85 7.76 -4.26 -2.81
C LEU A 85 9.23 -4.57 -2.55
N VAL A 86 10.10 -4.34 -3.54
CA VAL A 86 11.54 -4.57 -3.42
C VAL A 86 12.19 -3.57 -2.45
N ALA A 87 11.77 -2.30 -2.46
CA ALA A 87 12.29 -1.28 -1.56
C ALA A 87 11.98 -1.58 -0.07
N ALA A 88 10.81 -2.18 0.20
CA ALA A 88 10.39 -2.55 1.54
C ALA A 88 10.90 -3.92 1.99
N ASN A 89 11.32 -4.77 1.05
CA ASN A 89 11.66 -6.17 1.31
C ASN A 89 12.75 -6.31 2.38
N TYR A 90 12.51 -7.17 3.36
CA TYR A 90 13.37 -7.41 4.54
C TYR A 90 13.66 -6.17 5.42
N LYS A 91 13.19 -4.99 5.09
CA LYS A 91 13.29 -3.78 5.92
C LYS A 91 12.05 -3.62 6.81
N LEU A 92 10.88 -3.80 6.22
CA LEU A 92 9.58 -3.71 6.87
C LEU A 92 8.87 -5.07 6.86
N PRO A 93 7.85 -5.29 7.71
CA PRO A 93 6.88 -6.34 7.49
C PRO A 93 6.27 -6.22 6.09
N LEU A 94 5.92 -7.35 5.48
CA LEU A 94 5.41 -7.41 4.11
C LEU A 94 4.34 -6.34 3.82
N LEU A 95 4.52 -5.61 2.72
CA LEU A 95 3.54 -4.62 2.27
C LEU A 95 2.22 -5.30 1.92
N LYS A 96 1.12 -4.78 2.48
CA LYS A 96 -0.23 -5.25 2.24
C LYS A 96 -1.08 -4.13 1.67
N PHE A 97 -1.59 -4.35 0.47
CA PHE A 97 -2.36 -3.37 -0.28
C PHE A 97 -3.86 -3.52 -0.03
N PHE A 98 -4.56 -2.40 0.00
CA PHE A 98 -6.01 -2.43 -0.22
C PHE A 98 -6.28 -2.62 -1.71
N MET A 99 -6.84 -3.77 -2.05
CA MET A 99 -7.13 -4.10 -3.45
C MET A 99 -8.53 -3.66 -3.84
N LYS A 100 -8.66 -3.13 -5.05
CA LYS A 100 -9.97 -2.87 -5.64
C LYS A 100 -10.71 -4.19 -5.86
N ARG A 101 -12.01 -4.20 -5.54
CA ARG A 101 -12.84 -5.41 -5.69
C ARG A 101 -12.87 -5.90 -7.13
N GLU A 102 -12.80 -5.03 -8.10
CA GLU A 102 -12.83 -5.36 -9.53
C GLU A 102 -11.65 -6.27 -9.97
N LEU A 103 -10.59 -6.38 -9.15
CA LEU A 103 -9.45 -7.26 -9.42
C LEU A 103 -9.65 -8.72 -8.96
N TRP A 104 -10.80 -9.04 -8.34
CA TRP A 104 -11.10 -10.40 -7.85
C TRP A 104 -11.17 -11.46 -8.96
N TRP A 105 -11.46 -11.07 -10.18
CA TRP A 105 -11.57 -11.99 -11.32
C TRP A 105 -10.21 -12.47 -11.85
N ILE A 106 -9.11 -11.85 -11.46
CA ILE A 106 -7.77 -12.30 -11.81
C ILE A 106 -7.35 -13.40 -10.81
N PRO A 107 -7.34 -14.71 -11.20
CA PRO A 107 -7.23 -15.81 -10.25
C PRO A 107 -5.99 -15.74 -9.36
N PHE A 108 -4.83 -15.42 -9.93
CA PHE A 108 -3.57 -15.33 -9.17
C PHE A 108 -3.57 -14.16 -8.19
N VAL A 109 -4.11 -13.01 -8.58
CA VAL A 109 -4.26 -11.83 -7.72
C VAL A 109 -5.20 -12.14 -6.57
N PHE A 110 -6.35 -12.78 -6.86
CA PHE A 110 -7.30 -13.20 -5.84
C PHE A 110 -6.68 -14.15 -4.81
N LEU A 111 -5.99 -15.20 -5.28
CA LEU A 111 -5.36 -16.19 -4.41
C LEU A 111 -4.27 -15.59 -3.54
N ALA A 112 -3.38 -14.79 -4.13
CA ALA A 112 -2.33 -14.09 -3.39
C ALA A 112 -2.91 -13.16 -2.31
N ASN A 113 -3.90 -12.34 -2.68
CA ASN A 113 -4.56 -11.45 -1.73
C ASN A 113 -5.25 -12.18 -0.59
N LYS A 114 -5.96 -13.28 -0.89
CA LYS A 114 -6.62 -14.10 0.12
C LYS A 114 -5.60 -14.73 1.08
N THR A 115 -4.50 -15.23 0.56
CA THR A 115 -3.44 -15.90 1.35
C THR A 115 -2.68 -14.91 2.21
N LEU A 116 -2.30 -13.77 1.67
CA LEU A 116 -1.59 -12.70 2.38
C LEU A 116 -2.50 -11.85 3.28
N ASN A 117 -3.79 -12.19 3.38
CA ASN A 117 -4.82 -11.43 4.10
C ASN A 117 -5.03 -10.00 3.59
N MET A 118 -4.71 -9.72 2.33
CA MET A 118 -4.97 -8.41 1.74
C MET A 118 -6.47 -8.26 1.47
N PRO A 119 -7.12 -7.19 1.97
CA PRO A 119 -8.55 -7.04 1.80
C PRO A 119 -8.92 -6.49 0.44
N PHE A 120 -9.98 -7.02 -0.14
CA PHE A 120 -10.71 -6.30 -1.18
C PHE A 120 -11.64 -5.30 -0.52
N VAL A 121 -11.54 -4.05 -0.91
CA VAL A 121 -12.40 -2.97 -0.42
C VAL A 121 -13.26 -2.41 -1.55
N ASN A 122 -14.55 -2.27 -1.26
CA ASN A 122 -15.43 -1.42 -2.06
C ASN A 122 -15.23 0.00 -1.56
N ARG A 123 -15.11 0.92 -2.46
CA ARG A 123 -15.12 2.36 -2.15
C ARG A 123 -16.08 3.03 -3.09
N HIS A 124 -17.10 3.63 -2.53
CA HIS A 124 -18.03 4.45 -3.30
C HIS A 124 -17.33 5.74 -3.72
N SER A 125 -17.68 6.24 -4.90
CA SER A 125 -17.19 7.51 -5.42
C SER A 125 -17.68 8.67 -4.55
N LYS A 126 -17.02 9.83 -4.63
CA LYS A 126 -17.50 11.05 -3.94
C LYS A 126 -18.95 11.36 -4.34
N LYS A 127 -19.29 11.24 -5.62
CA LYS A 127 -20.62 11.49 -6.15
C LYS A 127 -21.68 10.57 -5.55
N GLU A 128 -21.40 9.28 -5.42
CA GLU A 128 -22.31 8.32 -4.75
C GLU A 128 -22.49 8.64 -3.27
N ILE A 129 -21.43 9.03 -2.57
CA ILE A 129 -21.49 9.40 -1.15
C ILE A 129 -22.25 10.71 -0.95
N GLU A 130 -22.16 11.66 -1.88
CA GLU A 130 -22.94 12.91 -1.87
C GLU A 130 -24.44 12.63 -2.05
N GLN A 131 -24.78 11.70 -2.94
CA GLN A 131 -26.16 11.26 -3.16
C GLN A 131 -26.73 10.41 -2.00
N ASN A 132 -25.86 9.62 -1.36
CA ASN A 132 -26.25 8.78 -0.22
C ASN A 132 -25.15 8.77 0.86
N PRO A 133 -25.21 9.70 1.84
CA PRO A 133 -24.21 9.82 2.91
C PRO A 133 -24.02 8.55 3.76
N SER A 134 -25.01 7.64 3.82
CA SER A 134 -24.91 6.38 4.57
C SER A 134 -23.83 5.44 4.03
N LEU A 135 -23.49 5.55 2.74
CA LEU A 135 -22.44 4.76 2.08
C LEU A 135 -21.06 4.98 2.71
N ARG A 136 -20.79 6.19 3.22
CA ARG A 136 -19.55 6.48 3.98
C ARG A 136 -19.41 5.58 5.20
N ASN A 137 -20.47 5.42 5.98
CA ASN A 137 -20.47 4.55 7.16
C ASN A 137 -20.32 3.08 6.77
N GLN A 138 -20.90 2.66 5.64
CA GLN A 138 -20.77 1.31 5.12
C GLN A 138 -19.33 1.02 4.69
N ASP A 139 -18.69 1.92 3.94
CA ASP A 139 -17.29 1.81 3.52
C ASP A 139 -16.36 1.76 4.74
N TYR A 140 -16.63 2.60 5.74
CA TYR A 140 -15.89 2.61 7.00
C TYR A 140 -15.99 1.25 7.71
N LYS A 141 -17.20 0.72 7.94
CA LYS A 141 -17.42 -0.59 8.59
C LYS A 141 -16.75 -1.73 7.83
N ASN A 142 -16.83 -1.73 6.50
CA ASN A 142 -16.20 -2.74 5.65
C ASN A 142 -14.67 -2.69 5.78
N THR A 143 -14.09 -1.49 5.79
CA THR A 143 -12.65 -1.30 5.96
C THR A 143 -12.19 -1.73 7.35
N LEU A 144 -12.92 -1.37 8.42
CA LEU A 144 -12.65 -1.82 9.78
C LEU A 144 -12.62 -3.35 9.88
N LYS A 145 -13.63 -4.03 9.33
CA LYS A 145 -13.70 -5.50 9.30
C LYS A 145 -12.51 -6.12 8.57
N SER A 146 -12.09 -5.48 7.50
CA SER A 146 -10.94 -5.90 6.69
C SER A 146 -9.62 -5.72 7.45
N CYS A 147 -9.44 -4.59 8.13
CA CYS A 147 -8.23 -4.28 8.90
C CYS A 147 -8.00 -5.23 10.08
N LYS A 148 -9.06 -5.81 10.68
CA LYS A 148 -8.93 -6.82 11.75
C LYS A 148 -8.06 -8.02 11.35
N ARG A 149 -7.96 -8.32 10.07
CA ARG A 149 -7.10 -9.41 9.58
C ARG A 149 -5.62 -9.07 9.65
N PHE A 150 -5.26 -7.79 9.52
CA PHE A 150 -3.88 -7.31 9.61
C PHE A 150 -3.32 -7.35 11.03
N LEU A 151 -4.19 -7.32 12.04
CA LEU A 151 -3.78 -7.40 13.45
C LEU A 151 -3.22 -8.79 13.84
N ARG A 152 -3.38 -9.81 13.00
CA ARG A 152 -2.93 -11.18 13.29
C ARG A 152 -1.41 -11.35 13.23
N THR A 153 -0.75 -10.60 12.38
CA THR A 153 0.70 -10.61 12.20
C THR A 153 1.18 -9.20 11.89
N PRO A 154 2.39 -8.82 12.31
CA PRO A 154 3.00 -7.57 11.91
C PRO A 154 2.87 -7.35 10.40
N SER A 155 2.48 -6.16 10.01
CA SER A 155 2.14 -5.86 8.61
C SER A 155 2.34 -4.39 8.31
N THR A 156 2.76 -4.07 7.10
CA THR A 156 2.80 -2.71 6.58
C THR A 156 1.61 -2.48 5.68
N ILE A 157 0.66 -1.64 6.10
CA ILE A 157 -0.53 -1.32 5.31
C ILE A 157 -0.20 -0.20 4.36
N PHE A 158 -0.28 -0.49 3.09
CA PHE A 158 0.15 0.41 2.03
C PHE A 158 -1.02 1.02 1.26
N SER A 159 -0.88 2.31 0.93
CA SER A 159 -1.81 3.02 0.04
C SER A 159 -1.06 3.96 -0.90
N TYR A 160 -1.39 3.92 -2.18
CA TYR A 160 -1.06 5.04 -3.06
C TYR A 160 -1.95 6.22 -2.68
N ALA A 161 -1.37 7.27 -2.11
CA ALA A 161 -2.15 8.38 -1.57
C ALA A 161 -2.93 9.13 -2.67
N GLU A 162 -2.44 9.18 -3.89
CA GLU A 162 -3.12 9.78 -5.05
C GLU A 162 -4.38 8.99 -5.48
N GLY A 163 -4.46 7.71 -5.13
CA GLY A 163 -5.57 6.81 -5.48
C GLY A 163 -5.68 6.48 -6.97
N THR A 164 -4.82 7.03 -7.81
CA THR A 164 -4.66 6.75 -9.24
C THR A 164 -3.25 7.12 -9.68
N ARG A 165 -2.81 6.64 -10.84
CA ARG A 165 -1.53 7.04 -11.42
C ARG A 165 -1.60 8.48 -11.91
N PHE A 166 -0.49 9.21 -11.68
CA PHE A 166 -0.30 10.56 -12.17
C PHE A 166 -0.38 10.60 -13.71
N THR A 167 -1.09 11.57 -14.24
CA THR A 167 -1.01 12.06 -15.61
C THR A 167 -1.27 13.57 -15.59
N ASP A 168 -0.72 14.30 -16.56
CA ASP A 168 -0.89 15.74 -16.65
C ASP A 168 -2.39 16.12 -16.75
N GLU A 169 -3.17 15.36 -17.52
CA GLU A 169 -4.64 15.55 -17.63
C GLU A 169 -5.35 15.44 -16.28
N LYS A 170 -4.98 14.47 -15.44
CA LYS A 170 -5.59 14.31 -14.12
C LYS A 170 -5.13 15.38 -13.15
N HIS A 171 -3.89 15.82 -13.27
CA HIS A 171 -3.35 16.91 -12.50
C HIS A 171 -4.15 18.18 -12.74
N ASP A 172 -4.36 18.53 -14.02
CA ASP A 172 -5.14 19.70 -14.44
C ASP A 172 -6.61 19.58 -14.04
N GLN A 173 -7.24 18.41 -14.27
CA GLN A 173 -8.64 18.16 -13.86
C GLN A 173 -8.86 18.26 -12.35
N GLN A 174 -7.86 17.93 -11.53
CA GLN A 174 -7.96 18.05 -10.08
C GLN A 174 -7.64 19.45 -9.55
N GLY A 175 -7.00 20.29 -10.36
CA GLY A 175 -6.42 21.54 -9.90
C GLY A 175 -5.43 21.30 -8.76
N SER A 176 -4.53 20.32 -8.92
CA SER A 176 -3.59 19.96 -7.87
C SER A 176 -2.68 21.16 -7.53
N PRO A 177 -2.49 21.50 -6.24
CA PRO A 177 -1.58 22.57 -5.85
C PRO A 177 -0.10 22.17 -5.89
N TYR A 178 0.19 20.91 -6.19
CA TYR A 178 1.55 20.35 -6.26
C TYR A 178 2.05 20.33 -7.69
N ASN A 179 3.36 20.46 -7.92
CA ASN A 179 3.92 20.48 -9.26
C ASN A 179 4.00 19.09 -9.90
N ASN A 180 4.30 18.07 -9.11
CA ASN A 180 4.63 16.72 -9.60
C ASN A 180 3.69 15.64 -9.06
N LEU A 181 2.68 16.01 -8.29
CA LEU A 181 1.81 15.10 -7.55
C LEU A 181 0.34 15.44 -7.74
N LEU A 182 -0.52 14.42 -7.69
CA LEU A 182 -1.96 14.63 -7.52
C LEU A 182 -2.27 14.89 -6.03
N SER A 183 -3.40 15.53 -5.76
CA SER A 183 -3.87 15.75 -4.39
C SER A 183 -4.11 14.42 -3.65
N PRO A 184 -3.66 14.26 -2.39
CA PRO A 184 -3.76 13.01 -1.67
C PRO A 184 -5.19 12.68 -1.24
N LYS A 185 -5.59 11.41 -1.36
CA LYS A 185 -6.88 10.85 -0.92
C LYS A 185 -6.68 10.12 0.41
N ILE A 186 -7.02 10.80 1.47
CA ILE A 186 -6.71 10.36 2.84
C ILE A 186 -7.65 9.28 3.41
N GLY A 187 -8.88 9.16 2.89
CA GLY A 187 -9.96 8.38 3.54
C GLY A 187 -9.60 6.93 3.87
N GLY A 188 -8.87 6.26 2.97
CA GLY A 188 -8.44 4.88 3.21
C GLY A 188 -7.41 4.75 4.32
N MET A 189 -6.43 5.66 4.37
CA MET A 189 -5.39 5.67 5.40
C MET A 189 -5.97 6.03 6.76
N ALA A 190 -6.77 7.09 6.85
CA ALA A 190 -7.41 7.51 8.09
C ALA A 190 -8.34 6.43 8.66
N THR A 191 -9.10 5.73 7.80
CA THR A 191 -9.93 4.61 8.23
C THR A 191 -9.09 3.42 8.71
N ALA A 192 -7.99 3.12 8.05
CA ALA A 192 -7.08 2.06 8.47
C ALA A 192 -6.45 2.37 9.83
N LEU A 193 -6.03 3.63 10.05
CA LEU A 193 -5.48 4.07 11.33
C LEU A 193 -6.52 3.98 12.46
N SER A 194 -7.77 4.37 12.18
CA SER A 194 -8.89 4.19 13.14
C SER A 194 -9.10 2.72 13.53
N ALA A 195 -8.81 1.79 12.62
CA ALA A 195 -9.00 0.35 12.83
C ALA A 195 -7.83 -0.34 13.51
N MET A 196 -6.66 0.29 13.52
CA MET A 196 -5.40 -0.32 13.93
C MET A 196 -4.62 0.61 14.88
N PRO A 197 -4.99 0.62 16.16
CA PRO A 197 -4.42 1.55 17.15
C PRO A 197 -2.93 1.29 17.45
N ASN A 198 -2.42 0.13 17.08
CA ASN A 198 -1.01 -0.26 17.23
C ASN A 198 -0.08 0.29 16.13
N ILE A 199 -0.60 1.02 15.16
CA ILE A 199 0.21 1.71 14.16
C ILE A 199 0.67 3.06 14.73
N ASN A 200 1.98 3.22 14.92
CA ASN A 200 2.60 4.44 15.45
C ASN A 200 3.43 5.20 14.42
N THR A 201 3.66 4.59 13.27
CA THR A 201 4.60 5.09 12.27
C THR A 201 3.99 5.08 10.88
N LEU A 202 4.14 6.20 10.18
CA LEU A 202 3.91 6.33 8.74
C LEU A 202 5.25 6.27 8.01
N VAL A 203 5.34 5.43 7.00
CA VAL A 203 6.49 5.33 6.10
C VAL A 203 6.09 5.93 4.76
N ASP A 204 6.78 6.97 4.35
CA ASP A 204 6.55 7.63 3.07
C ASP A 204 7.62 7.22 2.06
N TYR A 205 7.16 6.64 0.95
CA TYR A 205 7.98 6.34 -0.21
C TYR A 205 7.77 7.41 -1.28
N THR A 206 8.83 8.14 -1.61
CA THR A 206 8.81 9.06 -2.75
C THR A 206 9.50 8.39 -3.93
N VAL A 207 8.75 8.07 -4.97
CA VAL A 207 9.31 7.48 -6.20
C VAL A 207 9.52 8.59 -7.22
N VAL A 208 10.77 8.74 -7.65
CA VAL A 208 11.19 9.75 -8.61
C VAL A 208 11.74 9.09 -9.86
N TYR A 209 11.16 9.41 -11.00
CA TYR A 209 11.60 8.97 -12.32
C TYR A 209 12.27 10.11 -13.07
N LYS A 210 13.56 9.99 -13.40
CA LYS A 210 14.23 10.93 -14.29
C LYS A 210 13.88 10.70 -15.77
N SER A 211 13.53 9.47 -16.13
CA SER A 211 13.15 9.10 -17.48
C SER A 211 11.65 9.27 -17.70
N LYS A 212 11.27 9.76 -18.90
CA LYS A 212 9.88 9.76 -19.36
C LYS A 212 9.36 8.34 -19.67
N LYS A 213 10.26 7.40 -19.95
CA LYS A 213 9.93 5.97 -20.18
C LYS A 213 9.62 5.30 -18.85
N ARG A 214 8.34 5.28 -18.46
CA ARG A 214 7.85 4.73 -17.18
C ARG A 214 6.59 3.86 -17.33
N ASP A 215 6.33 3.42 -18.55
CA ASP A 215 5.27 2.46 -18.84
C ASP A 215 5.66 1.01 -18.51
N ALA A 216 4.66 0.12 -18.51
CA ALA A 216 4.88 -1.30 -18.16
C ALA A 216 5.84 -2.00 -19.12
N TRP A 217 5.83 -1.62 -20.41
CA TRP A 217 6.69 -2.23 -21.41
C TRP A 217 8.15 -1.81 -21.25
N SER A 218 8.39 -0.52 -20.96
CA SER A 218 9.74 -0.02 -20.62
C SER A 218 10.30 -0.68 -19.37
N PHE A 219 9.45 -0.98 -18.39
CA PHE A 219 9.86 -1.77 -17.21
C PHE A 219 10.24 -3.20 -17.62
N ALA A 220 9.38 -3.89 -18.38
CA ALA A 220 9.62 -5.27 -18.79
C ALA A 220 10.88 -5.43 -19.67
N LYS A 221 11.28 -4.39 -20.39
CA LYS A 221 12.51 -4.39 -21.23
C LYS A 221 13.79 -3.95 -20.50
N GLY A 222 13.70 -3.51 -19.26
CA GLY A 222 14.85 -2.92 -18.54
C GLY A 222 15.21 -1.50 -18.99
N ASP A 223 14.34 -0.80 -19.71
CA ASP A 223 14.57 0.54 -20.26
C ASP A 223 14.37 1.66 -19.23
N MET A 224 13.82 1.36 -18.05
CA MET A 224 13.67 2.34 -16.98
C MET A 224 15.02 2.66 -16.35
N LYS A 225 15.45 3.90 -16.55
CA LYS A 225 16.74 4.39 -16.03
C LYS A 225 16.52 5.46 -14.97
N HIS A 226 17.44 5.49 -13.99
CA HIS A 226 17.50 6.54 -12.95
C HIS A 226 16.20 6.69 -12.15
N VAL A 227 15.66 5.57 -11.64
CA VAL A 227 14.56 5.57 -10.69
C VAL A 227 15.15 5.66 -9.28
N LYS A 228 14.67 6.60 -8.49
CA LYS A 228 15.04 6.76 -7.08
C LYS A 228 13.83 6.57 -6.19
N VAL A 229 14.00 5.82 -5.12
CA VAL A 229 13.01 5.68 -4.05
C VAL A 229 13.62 6.25 -2.79
N LEU A 230 13.02 7.34 -2.29
CA LEU A 230 13.38 7.93 -1.01
C LEU A 230 12.42 7.39 0.05
N VAL A 231 12.96 6.97 1.19
CA VAL A 231 12.17 6.45 2.31
C VAL A 231 12.26 7.41 3.49
N THR A 232 11.13 7.92 3.93
CA THR A 232 11.05 8.85 5.07
C THR A 232 10.11 8.27 6.12
N LYS A 233 10.49 8.35 7.40
CA LYS A 233 9.72 7.85 8.55
C LYS A 233 9.13 9.02 9.32
N TYR A 234 7.82 8.97 9.58
CA TYR A 234 7.11 9.95 10.39
C TYR A 234 6.44 9.28 11.58
N LYS A 235 6.59 9.84 12.78
CA LYS A 235 5.76 9.45 13.92
C LYS A 235 4.35 9.98 13.70
N ILE A 236 3.35 9.11 13.84
CA ILE A 236 1.94 9.53 13.75
C ILE A 236 1.60 10.31 15.02
N PRO A 237 1.10 11.54 14.90
CA PRO A 237 0.66 12.35 16.06
C PRO A 237 -0.39 11.62 16.90
N ASP A 238 -0.29 11.74 18.22
CA ASP A 238 -1.16 11.00 19.13
C ASP A 238 -2.62 11.46 19.03
N ASN A 239 -2.87 12.74 18.71
CA ASN A 239 -4.21 13.29 18.44
C ASN A 239 -4.88 12.70 17.17
N LEU A 240 -4.13 12.03 16.30
CA LEU A 240 -4.66 11.35 15.11
C LEU A 240 -4.95 9.87 15.32
N LYS A 241 -4.73 9.34 16.53
CA LYS A 241 -4.95 7.93 16.85
C LYS A 241 -6.30 7.72 17.54
N ASN A 242 -6.83 6.50 17.44
CA ASN A 242 -8.05 6.06 18.16
C ASN A 242 -9.29 6.94 17.90
N ARG A 243 -9.38 7.58 16.74
CA ARG A 243 -10.52 8.43 16.34
C ARG A 243 -11.29 7.81 15.19
N ASN A 244 -12.58 8.18 15.08
CA ASN A 244 -13.50 7.61 14.09
C ASN A 244 -13.60 8.49 12.84
N TYR A 245 -12.96 8.08 11.76
CA TYR A 245 -12.99 8.83 10.49
C TYR A 245 -14.39 9.09 9.93
N ALA A 246 -15.35 8.19 10.15
CA ALA A 246 -16.69 8.35 9.55
C ALA A 246 -17.47 9.51 10.15
N ASN A 247 -17.41 9.68 11.49
CA ASN A 247 -18.27 10.59 12.25
C ASN A 247 -17.54 11.81 12.80
N ASP A 248 -16.20 11.81 12.82
CA ASP A 248 -15.39 12.88 13.39
C ASP A 248 -14.85 13.80 12.28
N LYS A 249 -15.47 14.97 12.13
CA LYS A 249 -15.07 15.95 11.11
C LYS A 249 -13.70 16.55 11.43
N ASP A 250 -13.44 16.89 12.69
CA ASP A 250 -12.19 17.52 13.10
C ASP A 250 -11.01 16.57 12.86
N TYR A 251 -11.21 15.27 13.14
CA TYR A 251 -10.22 14.24 12.80
C TYR A 251 -9.93 14.19 11.30
N ARG A 252 -10.95 14.30 10.45
CA ARG A 252 -10.75 14.30 8.99
C ARG A 252 -9.90 15.48 8.54
N ASP A 253 -10.18 16.65 9.09
CA ASP A 253 -9.49 17.89 8.72
C ASP A 253 -8.05 17.89 9.27
N GLU A 254 -7.83 17.47 10.52
CA GLU A 254 -6.50 17.33 11.12
C GLU A 254 -5.65 16.30 10.37
N PHE A 255 -6.20 15.12 10.07
CA PHE A 255 -5.49 14.07 9.33
C PHE A 255 -5.15 14.53 7.91
N LYS A 256 -6.06 15.24 7.26
CA LYS A 256 -5.84 15.82 5.94
C LYS A 256 -4.68 16.82 5.98
N ASN A 257 -4.70 17.78 6.89
CA ASN A 257 -3.66 18.79 7.01
C ASN A 257 -2.28 18.17 7.28
N TRP A 258 -2.24 17.14 8.14
CA TRP A 258 -1.00 16.41 8.41
C TRP A 258 -0.44 15.70 7.17
N ILE A 259 -1.27 15.00 6.41
CA ILE A 259 -0.81 14.34 5.16
C ILE A 259 -0.43 15.37 4.10
N GLU A 260 -1.19 16.46 3.96
CA GLU A 260 -0.88 17.53 3.00
C GLU A 260 0.44 18.23 3.31
N SER A 261 0.81 18.39 4.59
CA SER A 261 2.13 18.91 4.98
C SER A 261 3.27 18.00 4.50
N ILE A 262 3.13 16.68 4.71
CA ILE A 262 4.10 15.69 4.21
C ILE A 262 4.14 15.69 2.68
N TRP A 263 2.98 15.86 2.04
CA TRP A 263 2.85 15.87 0.59
C TRP A 263 3.53 17.07 -0.05
N ALA A 264 3.43 18.24 0.59
CA ALA A 264 4.13 19.45 0.17
C ALA A 264 5.66 19.33 0.30
N GLU A 265 6.16 18.63 1.33
CA GLU A 265 7.60 18.30 1.45
C GLU A 265 8.05 17.32 0.35
N LYS A 266 7.19 16.34 0.02
CA LYS A 266 7.46 15.35 -1.02
C LYS A 266 7.56 15.99 -2.39
N ASP A 267 6.72 16.96 -2.73
CA ASP A 267 6.69 17.64 -4.03
C ASP A 267 7.98 18.43 -4.33
N LYS A 268 8.75 18.77 -3.30
CA LYS A 268 10.05 19.48 -3.41
C LYS A 268 11.23 18.55 -3.70
N LYS A 269 11.04 17.23 -3.60
CA LYS A 269 12.09 16.20 -3.79
C LYS A 269 12.17 15.75 -5.24
#